data_47c3db26475a2a8a30d4068ef55274bf
#
_entry.id   47c3db26475a2a8a30d4068ef55274bf
#
_cell.length_a   1.000
_cell.length_b   1.000
_cell.length_c   1.000
_cell.angle_alpha   90.00
_cell.angle_beta   90.00
_cell.angle_gamma   90.00
#
_symmetry.space_group_name_H-M   'P 1'
#
loop_
_entity.id
_entity.type
_entity.pdbx_description
1 polymer ?
#
loop_
_entity_poly.entity_id
_entity_poly.type
_entity_poly.pdbx_seq_one_letter_code
_entity_poly.pdbx_strand_id
1 'polypeptide(L)'
;MSSSSGSNEQFDVIVIGAGPAGSTTAGLLAKEGNRVLVLEQSTFPRFKIGESLLPAELPVFDALGFEPKGRFAYKAGADFLDEDRGKFARYNFCDALRGTRSHAYQVDRSRFDVELAECAKGHGAEVRFATKVDRVETDETEARVHLGDGAVLRARYVVDATGRERLLCRQHKSFERIEGFGMAAVWAHFDDLSDEGERELHDEGKGNITVLILDKGWGWVIPLGNRRLSVGFVSAQKGVVGEAWWEERYAASPKLQRVTKGAKRSPIQVLGDYSFKNTVPAGVRWGCVGDARAFLDPVFSSGVAFAMDGAFHASKILGPALAEGRESDPTLLAPLAEKMNHAYRVFGALIHSFYHTKIIDHIFFYEDPDPELRSGLISVLAGDVWRQDNKFQEMLLRSERRMERRMSAPA
;
A
#
# COMPACT_ATOMS: atom_id res chain seq x y z
N MET A 1 -5.41 48.45 3.36
CA MET A 1 -4.73 47.78 4.48
C MET A 1 -5.71 46.81 5.08
N SER A 2 -5.69 45.57 4.57
CA SER A 2 -6.55 44.49 5.06
C SER A 2 -5.68 43.69 6.03
N SER A 3 -5.99 43.82 7.31
CA SER A 3 -5.35 43.04 8.38
C SER A 3 -5.67 41.57 8.19
N SER A 4 -4.69 40.79 7.73
CA SER A 4 -4.72 39.34 7.82
C SER A 4 -4.72 38.96 9.30
N SER A 5 -5.89 38.74 9.87
CA SER A 5 -6.03 38.01 11.13
C SER A 5 -5.51 36.59 10.89
N GLY A 6 -4.25 36.37 11.17
CA GLY A 6 -3.70 35.02 11.28
C GLY A 6 -4.54 34.28 12.33
N SER A 7 -5.42 33.42 11.91
CA SER A 7 -6.18 32.56 12.81
C SER A 7 -5.19 31.77 13.63
N ASN A 8 -5.22 31.95 14.94
CA ASN A 8 -4.40 31.23 15.90
C ASN A 8 -4.97 29.78 16.05
N GLU A 9 -5.24 29.15 14.91
CA GLU A 9 -5.78 27.78 14.88
C GLU A 9 -4.70 26.81 15.32
N GLN A 10 -4.91 26.19 16.45
CA GLN A 10 -4.03 25.16 16.98
C GLN A 10 -4.74 23.81 16.91
N PHE A 11 -4.08 22.83 16.32
CA PHE A 11 -4.52 21.44 16.21
C PHE A 11 -3.67 20.56 17.14
N ASP A 12 -4.25 19.42 17.59
CA ASP A 12 -3.43 18.39 18.22
C ASP A 12 -2.55 17.73 17.18
N VAL A 13 -3.13 17.37 16.01
CA VAL A 13 -2.39 16.74 14.93
C VAL A 13 -2.76 17.35 13.58
N ILE A 14 -1.75 17.67 12.79
CA ILE A 14 -1.92 17.92 11.35
C ILE A 14 -1.38 16.71 10.59
N VAL A 15 -2.24 16.10 9.76
CA VAL A 15 -1.92 15.01 8.85
C VAL A 15 -1.78 15.55 7.44
N ILE A 16 -0.65 15.29 6.78
CA ILE A 16 -0.39 15.76 5.43
C ILE A 16 -0.62 14.62 4.43
N GLY A 17 -1.68 14.75 3.62
CA GLY A 17 -2.16 13.76 2.67
C GLY A 17 -3.40 13.01 3.16
N ALA A 18 -4.46 12.95 2.32
CA ALA A 18 -5.73 12.28 2.59
C ALA A 18 -5.84 10.89 1.89
N GLY A 19 -4.72 10.24 1.59
CA GLY A 19 -4.70 8.84 1.13
C GLY A 19 -5.03 7.86 2.25
N PRO A 20 -4.96 6.53 2.00
CA PRO A 20 -5.36 5.51 2.99
C PRO A 20 -4.66 5.67 4.35
N ALA A 21 -3.34 5.93 4.38
CA ALA A 21 -2.62 6.13 5.64
C ALA A 21 -3.10 7.40 6.39
N GLY A 22 -3.23 8.51 5.66
CA GLY A 22 -3.62 9.78 6.28
C GLY A 22 -5.04 9.78 6.80
N SER A 23 -6.00 9.30 6.00
CA SER A 23 -7.40 9.17 6.42
C SER A 23 -7.56 8.19 7.60
N THR A 24 -6.78 7.08 7.61
CA THR A 24 -6.76 6.14 8.75
C THR A 24 -6.23 6.81 10.02
N THR A 25 -5.08 7.49 9.94
CA THR A 25 -4.50 8.20 11.09
C THR A 25 -5.47 9.25 11.62
N ALA A 26 -6.02 10.08 10.73
CA ALA A 26 -6.92 11.15 11.11
C ALA A 26 -8.22 10.63 11.74
N GLY A 27 -8.84 9.62 11.11
CA GLY A 27 -10.09 9.04 11.62
C GLY A 27 -9.93 8.42 13.00
N LEU A 28 -8.83 7.68 13.24
CA LEU A 28 -8.58 7.04 14.52
C LEU A 28 -8.29 8.06 15.63
N LEU A 29 -7.44 9.05 15.37
CA LEU A 29 -7.12 10.09 16.36
C LEU A 29 -8.32 11.01 16.65
N ALA A 30 -9.10 11.38 15.64
CA ALA A 30 -10.32 12.16 15.84
C ALA A 30 -11.37 11.38 16.64
N LYS A 31 -11.52 10.06 16.39
CA LYS A 31 -12.40 9.18 17.18
C LYS A 31 -12.01 9.13 18.66
N GLU A 32 -10.75 9.36 19.01
CA GLU A 32 -10.24 9.47 20.39
C GLU A 32 -10.37 10.89 20.96
N GLY A 33 -10.98 11.83 20.23
CA GLY A 33 -11.27 13.19 20.69
C GLY A 33 -10.17 14.21 20.40
N ASN A 34 -9.13 13.85 19.65
CA ASN A 34 -8.10 14.81 19.25
C ASN A 34 -8.61 15.75 18.15
N ARG A 35 -8.19 17.02 18.18
CA ARG A 35 -8.46 17.99 17.12
C ARG A 35 -7.50 17.76 15.95
N VAL A 36 -8.00 17.10 14.90
CA VAL A 36 -7.18 16.65 13.74
C VAL A 36 -7.54 17.45 12.50
N LEU A 37 -6.52 17.95 11.79
CA LEU A 37 -6.63 18.55 10.46
C LEU A 37 -5.88 17.70 9.44
N VAL A 38 -6.54 17.37 8.35
CA VAL A 38 -5.92 16.72 7.16
C VAL A 38 -5.75 17.75 6.06
N LEU A 39 -4.55 17.85 5.49
CA LEU A 39 -4.23 18.71 4.36
C LEU A 39 -3.93 17.88 3.12
N GLU A 40 -4.76 17.97 2.09
CA GLU A 40 -4.59 17.26 0.82
C GLU A 40 -4.39 18.25 -0.32
N GLN A 41 -3.28 18.09 -1.06
CA GLN A 41 -2.94 18.99 -2.16
C GLN A 41 -3.86 18.88 -3.37
N SER A 42 -4.49 17.71 -3.56
CA SER A 42 -5.40 17.46 -4.68
C SER A 42 -6.85 17.71 -4.29
N THR A 43 -7.71 17.84 -5.29
CA THR A 43 -9.15 17.68 -5.12
C THR A 43 -9.51 16.20 -5.30
N PHE A 44 -10.51 15.72 -4.57
CA PHE A 44 -11.06 14.38 -4.76
C PHE A 44 -12.34 14.42 -5.61
N PRO A 45 -12.67 13.38 -6.38
CA PRO A 45 -11.91 12.14 -6.54
C PRO A 45 -10.63 12.31 -7.36
N ARG A 46 -9.60 11.51 -7.05
CA ARG A 46 -8.36 11.45 -7.82
C ARG A 46 -7.90 10.01 -8.02
N PHE A 47 -7.23 9.75 -9.12
CA PHE A 47 -6.63 8.44 -9.36
C PHE A 47 -5.33 8.25 -8.55
N LYS A 48 -5.14 7.04 -8.02
CA LYS A 48 -3.87 6.50 -7.51
C LYS A 48 -3.84 4.99 -7.79
N ILE A 49 -2.66 4.42 -8.04
CA ILE A 49 -2.49 2.98 -8.15
C ILE A 49 -2.44 2.32 -6.76
N GLY A 50 -2.76 1.02 -6.67
CA GLY A 50 -2.88 0.26 -5.44
C GLY A 50 -4.34 -0.11 -5.16
N GLU A 51 -4.91 -0.99 -6.00
CA GLU A 51 -6.35 -1.27 -6.12
C GLU A 51 -6.73 -2.64 -5.57
N SER A 52 -5.75 -3.48 -5.24
CA SER A 52 -5.95 -4.81 -4.68
C SER A 52 -5.55 -4.82 -3.22
N LEU A 53 -6.53 -4.97 -2.32
CA LEU A 53 -6.31 -4.98 -0.88
C LEU A 53 -5.92 -6.38 -0.36
N LEU A 54 -5.48 -6.44 0.90
CA LEU A 54 -5.17 -7.68 1.61
C LEU A 54 -6.10 -7.85 2.83
N PRO A 55 -6.27 -9.08 3.33
CA PRO A 55 -7.00 -9.33 4.57
C PRO A 55 -6.50 -8.54 5.79
N ALA A 56 -5.24 -8.13 5.80
CA ALA A 56 -4.62 -7.35 6.87
C ALA A 56 -5.29 -5.97 7.10
N GLU A 57 -5.99 -5.39 6.10
CA GLU A 57 -6.73 -4.14 6.29
C GLU A 57 -8.05 -4.32 7.06
N LEU A 58 -8.63 -5.52 7.10
CA LEU A 58 -9.95 -5.72 7.72
C LEU A 58 -9.99 -5.31 9.20
N PRO A 59 -9.00 -5.63 10.07
CA PRO A 59 -8.98 -5.13 11.44
C PRO A 59 -8.89 -3.60 11.54
N VAL A 60 -8.26 -2.94 10.56
CA VAL A 60 -8.18 -1.47 10.51
C VAL A 60 -9.53 -0.89 10.11
N PHE A 61 -10.24 -1.51 9.17
CA PHE A 61 -11.62 -1.14 8.81
C PHE A 61 -12.57 -1.29 10.01
N ASP A 62 -12.47 -2.42 10.75
CA ASP A 62 -13.24 -2.64 11.97
C ASP A 62 -12.99 -1.51 12.99
N ALA A 63 -11.74 -1.11 13.20
CA ALA A 63 -11.36 -0.04 14.13
C ALA A 63 -11.90 1.34 13.70
N LEU A 64 -11.88 1.62 12.40
CA LEU A 64 -12.44 2.84 11.82
C LEU A 64 -13.98 2.83 11.79
N GLY A 65 -14.62 1.66 11.84
CA GLY A 65 -16.06 1.52 11.52
C GLY A 65 -16.33 1.71 10.03
N PHE A 66 -15.34 1.41 9.18
CA PHE A 66 -15.47 1.46 7.72
C PHE A 66 -15.96 0.13 7.18
N GLU A 67 -17.10 0.12 6.49
CA GLU A 67 -17.72 -1.11 5.96
C GLU A 67 -17.57 -1.18 4.43
N PRO A 68 -16.63 -2.00 3.92
CA PRO A 68 -16.40 -2.14 2.48
C PRO A 68 -17.39 -3.10 1.79
N LYS A 69 -18.07 -3.99 2.55
CA LYS A 69 -18.97 -5.03 2.01
C LYS A 69 -20.14 -4.41 1.23
N GLY A 70 -20.37 -4.94 0.02
CA GLY A 70 -21.41 -4.42 -0.87
C GLY A 70 -21.06 -3.10 -1.56
N ARG A 71 -19.94 -2.48 -1.21
CA ARG A 71 -19.46 -1.22 -1.79
C ARG A 71 -18.29 -1.44 -2.74
N PHE A 72 -17.47 -2.44 -2.47
CA PHE A 72 -16.29 -2.81 -3.25
C PHE A 72 -16.33 -4.29 -3.64
N ALA A 73 -15.60 -4.66 -4.68
CA ALA A 73 -15.58 -6.01 -5.19
C ALA A 73 -14.90 -6.96 -4.19
N TYR A 74 -15.53 -8.10 -3.93
CA TYR A 74 -14.99 -9.15 -3.06
C TYR A 74 -13.75 -9.79 -3.68
N LYS A 75 -12.74 -10.10 -2.86
CA LYS A 75 -11.51 -10.78 -3.24
C LYS A 75 -11.28 -11.98 -2.31
N ALA A 76 -11.34 -13.20 -2.86
CA ALA A 76 -11.13 -14.43 -2.08
C ALA A 76 -9.65 -14.78 -1.89
N GLY A 77 -8.75 -14.27 -2.75
CA GLY A 77 -7.35 -14.65 -2.74
C GLY A 77 -6.53 -14.04 -3.87
N ALA A 78 -5.55 -14.79 -4.36
CA ALA A 78 -4.73 -14.44 -5.51
C ALA A 78 -4.51 -15.66 -6.41
N ASP A 79 -4.53 -15.43 -7.72
CA ASP A 79 -4.23 -16.42 -8.75
C ASP A 79 -2.87 -16.09 -9.37
N PHE A 80 -2.07 -17.11 -9.64
CA PHE A 80 -0.81 -16.99 -10.38
C PHE A 80 -0.95 -17.77 -11.67
N LEU A 81 -0.64 -17.14 -12.80
CA LEU A 81 -0.82 -17.68 -14.13
C LEU A 81 0.44 -17.46 -14.96
N ASP A 82 0.97 -18.54 -15.49
CA ASP A 82 2.02 -18.54 -16.51
C ASP A 82 1.40 -19.09 -17.80
N GLU A 83 1.01 -18.20 -18.70
CA GLU A 83 0.32 -18.59 -19.93
C GLU A 83 1.26 -19.31 -20.90
N ASP A 84 2.54 -18.94 -20.92
CA ASP A 84 3.55 -19.54 -21.81
C ASP A 84 3.81 -21.02 -21.44
N ARG A 85 3.79 -21.33 -20.14
CA ARG A 85 4.02 -22.69 -19.63
C ARG A 85 2.74 -23.45 -19.29
N GLY A 86 1.57 -22.83 -19.42
CA GLY A 86 0.26 -23.39 -19.07
C GLY A 86 0.12 -23.72 -17.58
N LYS A 87 0.82 -23.01 -16.69
CA LYS A 87 0.79 -23.24 -15.25
C LYS A 87 -0.17 -22.29 -14.56
N PHE A 88 -0.95 -22.83 -13.62
CA PHE A 88 -1.90 -22.07 -12.81
C PHE A 88 -1.85 -22.51 -11.36
N ALA A 89 -1.91 -21.56 -10.44
CA ALA A 89 -2.06 -21.83 -9.01
C ALA A 89 -3.00 -20.80 -8.36
N ARG A 90 -3.89 -21.26 -7.50
CA ARG A 90 -4.83 -20.43 -6.73
C ARG A 90 -4.52 -20.50 -5.24
N TYR A 91 -4.51 -19.36 -4.60
CA TYR A 91 -4.27 -19.18 -3.17
C TYR A 91 -5.46 -18.44 -2.55
N ASN A 92 -6.42 -19.21 -1.97
CA ASN A 92 -7.56 -18.60 -1.30
C ASN A 92 -7.16 -18.21 0.14
N PHE A 93 -7.53 -17.04 0.59
CA PHE A 93 -7.24 -16.59 1.95
C PHE A 93 -7.92 -17.42 3.04
N CYS A 94 -9.01 -18.12 2.73
CA CYS A 94 -9.65 -19.05 3.67
C CYS A 94 -8.78 -20.29 3.99
N ASP A 95 -7.75 -20.59 3.18
CA ASP A 95 -6.82 -21.69 3.39
C ASP A 95 -5.56 -21.26 4.17
N ALA A 96 -5.53 -20.03 4.66
CA ALA A 96 -4.46 -19.49 5.49
C ALA A 96 -4.41 -20.15 6.88
N LEU A 97 -3.35 -19.89 7.64
CA LEU A 97 -3.25 -20.31 9.03
C LEU A 97 -4.41 -19.74 9.86
N ARG A 98 -4.84 -20.51 10.86
CA ARG A 98 -5.96 -20.13 11.74
C ARG A 98 -5.75 -18.74 12.34
N GLY A 99 -6.78 -17.89 12.27
CA GLY A 99 -6.77 -16.50 12.79
C GLY A 99 -6.49 -15.45 11.70
N THR A 100 -5.91 -15.82 10.56
CA THR A 100 -5.82 -14.94 9.39
C THR A 100 -7.23 -14.68 8.82
N ARG A 101 -7.53 -13.44 8.48
CA ARG A 101 -8.81 -13.09 7.82
C ARG A 101 -8.90 -13.72 6.44
N SER A 102 -10.11 -14.16 6.04
CA SER A 102 -10.33 -15.06 4.90
C SER A 102 -10.64 -14.36 3.57
N HIS A 103 -10.67 -13.04 3.51
CA HIS A 103 -10.99 -12.29 2.30
C HIS A 103 -10.43 -10.87 2.36
N ALA A 104 -10.49 -10.19 1.24
CA ALA A 104 -10.18 -8.77 1.08
C ALA A 104 -11.14 -8.14 0.05
N TYR A 105 -10.77 -6.98 -0.49
CA TYR A 105 -11.54 -6.27 -1.50
C TYR A 105 -10.63 -5.75 -2.61
N GLN A 106 -11.19 -5.61 -3.81
CA GLN A 106 -10.61 -4.84 -4.90
C GLN A 106 -11.31 -3.49 -4.91
N VAL A 107 -10.56 -2.40 -5.03
CA VAL A 107 -11.09 -1.05 -4.85
C VAL A 107 -10.70 -0.13 -6.00
N ASP A 108 -11.67 0.62 -6.53
CA ASP A 108 -11.36 1.81 -7.30
C ASP A 108 -10.86 2.89 -6.32
N ARG A 109 -9.59 3.25 -6.43
CA ARG A 109 -8.92 4.18 -5.53
C ARG A 109 -9.51 5.60 -5.57
N SER A 110 -10.10 5.98 -6.70
CA SER A 110 -10.76 7.28 -6.79
C SER A 110 -11.96 7.37 -5.84
N ARG A 111 -12.70 6.27 -5.69
CA ARG A 111 -13.82 6.15 -4.77
C ARG A 111 -13.38 5.79 -3.35
N PHE A 112 -12.48 4.82 -3.21
CA PHE A 112 -12.02 4.32 -1.90
C PHE A 112 -11.38 5.42 -1.04
N ASP A 113 -10.52 6.25 -1.65
CA ASP A 113 -9.85 7.34 -0.92
C ASP A 113 -10.86 8.43 -0.48
N VAL A 114 -11.88 8.73 -1.31
CA VAL A 114 -13.00 9.63 -0.92
C VAL A 114 -13.72 9.08 0.30
N GLU A 115 -14.14 7.81 0.25
CA GLU A 115 -14.92 7.19 1.30
C GLU A 115 -14.15 7.08 2.63
N LEU A 116 -12.83 6.83 2.58
CA LEU A 116 -11.97 6.87 3.77
C LEU A 116 -11.85 8.28 4.35
N ALA A 117 -11.69 9.30 3.50
CA ALA A 117 -11.65 10.69 3.95
C ALA A 117 -12.98 11.12 4.59
N GLU A 118 -14.12 10.74 4.01
CA GLU A 118 -15.44 10.98 4.61
C GLU A 118 -15.64 10.21 5.92
N CYS A 119 -15.11 8.98 6.04
CA CYS A 119 -15.09 8.25 7.29
C CYS A 119 -14.30 9.00 8.38
N ALA A 120 -13.13 9.56 8.06
CA ALA A 120 -12.35 10.37 8.97
C ALA A 120 -13.10 11.64 9.41
N LYS A 121 -13.77 12.33 8.48
CA LYS A 121 -14.67 13.46 8.79
C LYS A 121 -15.83 13.06 9.71
N GLY A 122 -16.42 11.89 9.47
CA GLY A 122 -17.47 11.34 10.32
C GLY A 122 -17.05 11.13 11.77
N HIS A 123 -15.74 10.94 12.02
CA HIS A 123 -15.15 10.89 13.36
C HIS A 123 -14.73 12.25 13.92
N GLY A 124 -14.88 13.35 13.17
CA GLY A 124 -14.57 14.70 13.62
C GLY A 124 -13.27 15.29 13.08
N ALA A 125 -12.55 14.60 12.19
CA ALA A 125 -11.40 15.19 11.52
C ALA A 125 -11.84 16.28 10.53
N GLU A 126 -11.14 17.42 10.53
CA GLU A 126 -11.26 18.44 9.49
C GLU A 126 -10.40 18.03 8.28
N VAL A 127 -10.94 18.14 7.05
CA VAL A 127 -10.18 17.83 5.82
C VAL A 127 -10.24 19.02 4.88
N ARG A 128 -9.08 19.57 4.53
CA ARG A 128 -8.92 20.66 3.56
C ARG A 128 -8.25 20.13 2.29
N PHE A 129 -9.01 20.12 1.20
CA PHE A 129 -8.52 19.79 -0.14
C PHE A 129 -7.89 21.00 -0.82
N ALA A 130 -7.18 20.76 -1.94
CA ALA A 130 -6.46 21.79 -2.70
C ALA A 130 -5.50 22.61 -1.82
N THR A 131 -4.98 22.01 -0.75
CA THR A 131 -4.13 22.66 0.24
C THR A 131 -2.76 22.00 0.26
N LYS A 132 -1.80 22.62 -0.41
CA LYS A 132 -0.43 22.09 -0.51
C LYS A 132 0.39 22.54 0.69
N VAL A 133 1.11 21.60 1.28
CA VAL A 133 2.15 21.88 2.28
C VAL A 133 3.50 21.93 1.59
N ASP A 134 4.25 23.01 1.82
CA ASP A 134 5.59 23.19 1.26
C ASP A 134 6.69 22.65 2.18
N ARG A 135 6.57 22.90 3.50
CA ARG A 135 7.54 22.44 4.50
C ARG A 135 6.96 22.39 5.91
N VAL A 136 7.65 21.69 6.80
CA VAL A 136 7.32 21.57 8.23
C VAL A 136 8.53 21.97 9.05
N GLU A 137 8.32 22.76 10.08
CA GLU A 137 9.31 23.07 11.12
C GLU A 137 8.80 22.53 12.46
N THR A 138 9.66 21.92 13.25
CA THR A 138 9.31 21.41 14.57
C THR A 138 10.39 21.77 15.58
N ASP A 139 9.96 22.01 16.82
CA ASP A 139 10.83 22.19 17.97
C ASP A 139 10.22 21.51 19.21
N GLU A 140 10.80 21.69 20.37
CA GLU A 140 10.34 21.08 21.63
C GLU A 140 8.91 21.53 22.04
N THR A 141 8.40 22.62 21.48
CA THR A 141 7.15 23.25 21.91
C THR A 141 6.00 23.03 20.93
N GLU A 142 6.27 23.11 19.63
CA GLU A 142 5.23 23.04 18.59
C GLU A 142 5.76 22.53 17.24
N ALA A 143 4.83 22.19 16.37
CA ALA A 143 5.04 21.97 14.95
C ALA A 143 4.37 23.09 14.13
N ARG A 144 5.07 23.64 13.14
CA ARG A 144 4.62 24.68 12.21
C ARG A 144 4.58 24.11 10.79
N VAL A 145 3.40 24.14 10.18
CA VAL A 145 3.15 23.64 8.83
C VAL A 145 2.96 24.82 7.89
N HIS A 146 3.89 24.99 6.96
CA HIS A 146 3.89 26.09 5.98
C HIS A 146 3.16 25.66 4.71
N LEU A 147 2.12 26.43 4.35
CA LEU A 147 1.30 26.16 3.17
C LEU A 147 1.83 26.88 1.94
N GLY A 148 1.49 26.41 0.76
CA GLY A 148 1.90 26.98 -0.52
C GLY A 148 1.38 28.40 -0.80
N ASP A 149 0.37 28.85 -0.08
CA ASP A 149 -0.16 30.24 -0.12
C ASP A 149 0.53 31.20 0.87
N GLY A 150 1.50 30.70 1.64
CA GLY A 150 2.25 31.44 2.64
C GLY A 150 1.65 31.43 4.05
N ALA A 151 0.47 30.80 4.25
CA ALA A 151 -0.10 30.65 5.59
C ALA A 151 0.72 29.64 6.43
N VAL A 152 0.68 29.81 7.75
CA VAL A 152 1.33 28.89 8.69
C VAL A 152 0.32 28.39 9.70
N LEU A 153 0.16 27.06 9.76
CA LEU A 153 -0.68 26.37 10.73
C LEU A 153 0.18 25.79 11.86
N ARG A 154 -0.41 25.64 13.05
CA ARG A 154 0.29 25.13 14.24
C ARG A 154 -0.36 23.85 14.73
N ALA A 155 0.47 22.89 15.16
CA ALA A 155 0.02 21.65 15.78
C ALA A 155 0.97 21.21 16.88
N ARG A 156 0.49 20.28 17.71
CA ARG A 156 1.34 19.59 18.68
C ARG A 156 2.17 18.50 17.98
N TYR A 157 1.63 17.88 16.92
CA TYR A 157 2.32 16.84 16.16
C TYR A 157 1.96 16.89 14.67
N VAL A 158 2.88 16.46 13.80
CA VAL A 158 2.66 16.35 12.35
C VAL A 158 2.87 14.90 11.90
N VAL A 159 1.93 14.39 11.10
CA VAL A 159 2.06 13.08 10.44
C VAL A 159 2.20 13.30 8.94
N ASP A 160 3.34 12.90 8.38
CA ASP A 160 3.57 12.85 6.94
C ASP A 160 2.98 11.56 6.35
N ALA A 161 1.84 11.71 5.69
CA ALA A 161 1.15 10.68 4.91
C ALA A 161 1.09 11.04 3.41
N THR A 162 2.07 11.81 2.92
CA THR A 162 2.12 12.31 1.54
C THR A 162 2.39 11.23 0.50
N GLY A 163 2.57 10.01 0.93
CA GLY A 163 2.84 8.89 0.05
C GLY A 163 4.15 9.12 -0.73
N ARG A 164 4.10 8.93 -2.04
CA ARG A 164 5.29 9.06 -2.90
C ARG A 164 5.84 10.48 -3.05
N GLU A 165 5.11 11.50 -2.61
CA GLU A 165 5.65 12.87 -2.52
C GLU A 165 6.75 12.98 -1.47
N ARG A 166 6.71 12.18 -0.39
CA ARG A 166 7.79 12.03 0.58
C ARG A 166 8.27 13.37 1.15
N LEU A 167 7.33 14.21 1.61
CA LEU A 167 7.62 15.59 2.00
C LEU A 167 8.77 15.67 3.01
N LEU A 168 8.64 15.02 4.17
CA LEU A 168 9.66 15.08 5.23
C LEU A 168 10.91 14.26 4.86
N CYS A 169 10.76 13.15 4.16
CA CYS A 169 11.91 12.40 3.63
C CYS A 169 12.79 13.27 2.71
N ARG A 170 12.18 14.07 1.82
CA ARG A 170 12.91 15.02 0.97
C ARG A 170 13.51 16.17 1.79
N GLN A 171 12.75 16.72 2.73
CA GLN A 171 13.21 17.81 3.58
C GLN A 171 14.43 17.42 4.40
N HIS A 172 14.45 16.21 4.96
CA HIS A 172 15.55 15.67 5.76
C HIS A 172 16.64 14.97 4.93
N LYS A 173 16.47 14.87 3.59
CA LYS A 173 17.40 14.18 2.68
C LYS A 173 17.69 12.74 3.09
N SER A 174 16.67 12.04 3.59
CA SER A 174 16.74 10.70 4.17
C SER A 174 16.25 9.59 3.23
N PHE A 175 16.21 9.86 1.93
CA PHE A 175 15.83 8.92 0.89
C PHE A 175 16.94 7.89 0.63
N GLU A 176 16.57 6.62 0.64
CA GLU A 176 17.42 5.53 0.19
C GLU A 176 16.65 4.64 -0.78
N ARG A 177 17.20 4.36 -1.95
CA ARG A 177 16.60 3.48 -2.95
C ARG A 177 16.78 2.02 -2.53
N ILE A 178 15.74 1.20 -2.75
CA ILE A 178 15.81 -0.25 -2.63
C ILE A 178 16.07 -0.81 -4.02
N GLU A 179 17.19 -1.51 -4.18
CA GLU A 179 17.56 -2.12 -5.45
C GLU A 179 17.06 -3.58 -5.56
N GLY A 180 17.03 -4.11 -6.79
CA GLY A 180 16.71 -5.51 -7.04
C GLY A 180 15.22 -5.84 -7.16
N PHE A 181 14.33 -4.86 -7.13
CA PHE A 181 12.90 -5.00 -7.33
C PHE A 181 12.44 -4.48 -8.69
N GLY A 182 11.12 -4.51 -8.97
CA GLY A 182 10.57 -3.99 -10.21
C GLY A 182 10.93 -2.52 -10.46
N MET A 183 11.25 -2.19 -11.70
CA MET A 183 11.79 -0.88 -12.06
C MET A 183 10.71 0.11 -12.47
N ALA A 184 9.71 -0.36 -13.21
CA ALA A 184 8.63 0.47 -13.72
C ALA A 184 7.37 -0.35 -13.99
N ALA A 185 6.23 0.29 -13.85
CA ALA A 185 4.91 -0.24 -14.15
C ALA A 185 4.24 0.56 -15.27
N VAL A 186 3.49 -0.14 -16.12
CA VAL A 186 2.62 0.44 -17.13
C VAL A 186 1.25 -0.20 -17.03
N TRP A 187 0.17 0.59 -17.08
CA TRP A 187 -1.18 0.06 -16.90
C TRP A 187 -2.26 0.88 -17.61
N ALA A 188 -3.42 0.22 -17.76
CA ALA A 188 -4.65 0.84 -18.20
C ALA A 188 -5.85 0.22 -17.47
N HIS A 189 -6.96 0.95 -17.46
CA HIS A 189 -8.25 0.42 -17.04
C HIS A 189 -9.09 0.06 -18.27
N PHE A 190 -9.94 -0.93 -18.08
CA PHE A 190 -10.97 -1.31 -19.04
C PHE A 190 -12.33 -1.13 -18.38
N ASP A 191 -13.22 -0.43 -19.07
CA ASP A 191 -14.60 -0.21 -18.67
C ASP A 191 -15.55 -0.96 -19.63
N ASP A 192 -16.78 -1.21 -19.20
CA ASP A 192 -17.82 -1.89 -19.97
C ASP A 192 -17.45 -3.35 -20.34
N LEU A 193 -16.89 -4.12 -19.39
CA LEU A 193 -16.63 -5.54 -19.57
C LEU A 193 -17.92 -6.30 -19.98
N SER A 194 -17.77 -7.32 -20.82
CA SER A 194 -18.87 -8.22 -21.20
C SER A 194 -19.33 -9.07 -20.01
N ASP A 195 -20.55 -9.64 -20.09
CA ASP A 195 -21.06 -10.57 -19.07
C ASP A 195 -20.16 -11.82 -18.93
N GLU A 196 -19.53 -12.26 -20.03
CA GLU A 196 -18.59 -13.36 -20.02
C GLU A 196 -17.31 -13.00 -19.25
N GLY A 197 -16.76 -11.78 -19.49
CA GLY A 197 -15.60 -11.28 -18.76
C GLY A 197 -15.89 -11.12 -17.26
N GLU A 198 -17.04 -10.56 -16.90
CA GLU A 198 -17.47 -10.45 -15.49
C GLU A 198 -17.57 -11.82 -14.83
N ARG A 199 -18.21 -12.79 -15.48
CA ARG A 199 -18.35 -14.16 -14.96
C ARG A 199 -16.97 -14.83 -14.77
N GLU A 200 -16.06 -14.74 -15.75
CA GLU A 200 -14.71 -15.31 -15.63
C GLU A 200 -13.96 -14.70 -14.44
N LEU A 201 -14.09 -13.40 -14.21
CA LEU A 201 -13.34 -12.70 -13.16
C LEU A 201 -13.96 -12.83 -11.77
N HIS A 202 -15.28 -12.75 -11.63
CA HIS A 202 -15.95 -12.68 -10.32
C HIS A 202 -16.53 -14.02 -9.86
N ASP A 203 -17.14 -14.81 -10.74
CA ASP A 203 -17.73 -16.09 -10.36
C ASP A 203 -16.67 -17.19 -10.34
N GLU A 204 -15.98 -17.41 -11.46
CA GLU A 204 -14.95 -18.44 -11.60
C GLU A 204 -13.64 -18.01 -10.93
N GLY A 205 -13.24 -16.74 -11.10
CA GLY A 205 -12.05 -16.11 -10.53
C GLY A 205 -12.22 -15.67 -9.07
N LYS A 206 -13.42 -15.70 -8.49
CA LYS A 206 -13.74 -15.29 -7.11
C LYS A 206 -13.26 -13.87 -6.77
N GLY A 207 -13.20 -12.99 -7.76
CA GLY A 207 -12.69 -11.63 -7.62
C GLY A 207 -11.20 -11.55 -7.32
N ASN A 208 -10.45 -12.62 -7.53
CA ASN A 208 -9.01 -12.65 -7.26
C ASN A 208 -8.24 -11.72 -8.20
N ILE A 209 -7.17 -11.11 -7.70
CA ILE A 209 -6.12 -10.63 -8.57
C ILE A 209 -5.49 -11.81 -9.29
N THR A 210 -5.28 -11.72 -10.60
CA THR A 210 -4.40 -12.66 -11.31
C THR A 210 -3.03 -12.01 -11.50
N VAL A 211 -1.99 -12.64 -10.99
CA VAL A 211 -0.59 -12.30 -11.23
C VAL A 211 -0.13 -13.10 -12.44
N LEU A 212 0.12 -12.41 -13.56
CA LEU A 212 0.68 -13.00 -14.77
C LEU A 212 2.20 -13.11 -14.61
N ILE A 213 2.74 -14.30 -14.74
CA ILE A 213 4.19 -14.55 -14.68
C ILE A 213 4.77 -14.33 -16.07
N LEU A 214 5.78 -13.48 -16.18
CA LEU A 214 6.47 -13.15 -17.41
C LEU A 214 7.97 -13.44 -17.30
N ASP A 215 8.66 -13.63 -18.41
CA ASP A 215 10.10 -13.91 -18.42
C ASP A 215 10.93 -12.83 -17.68
N LYS A 216 10.55 -11.55 -17.81
CA LYS A 216 11.32 -10.41 -17.25
C LYS A 216 10.43 -9.43 -16.50
N GLY A 217 9.55 -9.94 -15.68
CA GLY A 217 8.61 -9.14 -14.92
C GLY A 217 7.36 -9.91 -14.56
N TRP A 218 6.27 -9.19 -14.40
CA TRP A 218 4.96 -9.76 -14.10
C TRP A 218 3.85 -8.80 -14.53
N GLY A 219 2.62 -9.29 -14.57
CA GLY A 219 1.45 -8.44 -14.82
C GLY A 219 0.37 -8.64 -13.79
N TRP A 220 -0.58 -7.73 -13.72
CA TRP A 220 -1.77 -7.86 -12.90
C TRP A 220 -3.05 -7.76 -13.70
N VAL A 221 -4.06 -8.49 -13.26
CA VAL A 221 -5.45 -8.41 -13.71
C VAL A 221 -6.31 -8.28 -12.46
N ILE A 222 -6.84 -7.08 -12.19
CA ILE A 222 -7.59 -6.77 -10.96
C ILE A 222 -9.03 -6.39 -11.31
N PRO A 223 -10.01 -7.25 -10.99
CA PRO A 223 -11.43 -6.96 -11.21
C PRO A 223 -11.95 -5.98 -10.16
N LEU A 224 -12.28 -4.75 -10.56
CA LEU A 224 -12.69 -3.68 -9.66
C LEU A 224 -14.20 -3.70 -9.35
N GLY A 225 -14.95 -4.59 -9.99
CA GLY A 225 -16.41 -4.57 -10.00
C GLY A 225 -16.99 -3.51 -10.95
N ASN A 226 -18.32 -3.45 -11.06
CA ASN A 226 -19.02 -2.52 -11.94
C ASN A 226 -18.50 -2.57 -13.39
N ARG A 227 -18.20 -3.77 -13.92
CA ARG A 227 -17.69 -4.00 -15.27
C ARG A 227 -16.36 -3.26 -15.55
N ARG A 228 -15.55 -3.08 -14.52
CA ARG A 228 -14.25 -2.39 -14.60
C ARG A 228 -13.10 -3.31 -14.20
N LEU A 229 -11.99 -3.22 -14.94
CA LEU A 229 -10.78 -4.01 -14.76
C LEU A 229 -9.55 -3.12 -14.78
N SER A 230 -8.61 -3.36 -13.86
CA SER A 230 -7.27 -2.79 -13.93
C SER A 230 -6.29 -3.85 -14.46
N VAL A 231 -5.55 -3.48 -15.50
CA VAL A 231 -4.53 -4.34 -16.12
C VAL A 231 -3.22 -3.58 -16.21
N GLY A 232 -2.14 -4.21 -15.81
CA GLY A 232 -0.83 -3.61 -15.98
C GLY A 232 0.30 -4.61 -15.92
N PHE A 233 1.48 -4.12 -16.26
CA PHE A 233 2.69 -4.92 -16.30
C PHE A 233 3.83 -4.18 -15.61
N VAL A 234 4.68 -4.93 -14.94
CA VAL A 234 5.89 -4.45 -14.26
C VAL A 234 7.09 -5.08 -14.93
N SER A 235 8.04 -4.26 -15.33
CA SER A 235 9.32 -4.70 -15.86
C SER A 235 10.37 -4.76 -14.76
N ALA A 236 11.13 -5.86 -14.71
CA ALA A 236 12.36 -5.95 -13.92
C ALA A 236 13.58 -5.32 -14.64
N GLN A 237 13.40 -4.81 -15.86
CA GLN A 237 14.45 -4.22 -16.69
C GLN A 237 14.31 -2.71 -16.80
N LYS A 238 15.44 -2.00 -16.77
CA LYS A 238 15.51 -0.55 -16.89
C LYS A 238 15.20 -0.12 -18.34
N GLY A 239 14.38 0.92 -18.53
CA GLY A 239 14.18 1.59 -19.81
C GLY A 239 13.27 0.87 -20.83
N VAL A 240 12.59 -0.21 -20.43
CA VAL A 240 11.79 -1.03 -21.35
C VAL A 240 10.30 -0.68 -21.33
N VAL A 241 9.84 0.20 -20.43
CA VAL A 241 8.42 0.41 -20.16
C VAL A 241 7.84 1.56 -20.97
N GLY A 242 6.76 1.30 -21.71
CA GLY A 242 6.02 2.26 -22.50
C GLY A 242 4.83 1.60 -23.19
N GLU A 243 4.10 2.37 -24.01
CA GLU A 243 2.89 1.90 -24.69
C GLU A 243 3.14 0.69 -25.59
N ALA A 244 4.22 0.70 -26.39
CA ALA A 244 4.55 -0.42 -27.27
C ALA A 244 4.83 -1.73 -26.51
N TRP A 245 5.51 -1.64 -25.36
CA TRP A 245 5.77 -2.81 -24.51
C TRP A 245 4.49 -3.32 -23.85
N TRP A 246 3.58 -2.41 -23.45
CA TRP A 246 2.27 -2.77 -22.91
C TRP A 246 1.42 -3.49 -23.96
N GLU A 247 1.34 -2.96 -25.19
CA GLU A 247 0.59 -3.56 -26.30
C GLU A 247 1.10 -4.96 -26.65
N GLU A 248 2.41 -5.16 -26.69
CA GLU A 248 3.01 -6.47 -26.93
C GLU A 248 2.57 -7.50 -25.88
N ARG A 249 2.64 -7.14 -24.58
CA ARG A 249 2.25 -8.05 -23.47
C ARG A 249 0.75 -8.28 -23.44
N TYR A 250 -0.03 -7.26 -23.66
CA TYR A 250 -1.48 -7.35 -23.74
C TYR A 250 -1.91 -8.28 -24.90
N ALA A 251 -1.36 -8.12 -26.07
CA ALA A 251 -1.67 -8.95 -27.24
C ALA A 251 -1.24 -10.42 -27.06
N ALA A 252 -0.16 -10.66 -26.31
CA ALA A 252 0.35 -12.01 -26.04
C ALA A 252 -0.48 -12.79 -24.99
N SER A 253 -1.38 -12.14 -24.22
CA SER A 253 -2.15 -12.81 -23.16
C SER A 253 -3.54 -13.26 -23.66
N PRO A 254 -3.79 -14.57 -23.84
CA PRO A 254 -5.10 -15.11 -24.16
C PRO A 254 -6.17 -14.75 -23.12
N LYS A 255 -5.81 -14.72 -21.83
CA LYS A 255 -6.72 -14.31 -20.75
C LYS A 255 -7.19 -12.88 -20.96
N LEU A 256 -6.27 -11.94 -21.19
CA LEU A 256 -6.61 -10.52 -21.37
C LEU A 256 -7.48 -10.33 -22.60
N GLN A 257 -7.15 -10.98 -23.73
CA GLN A 257 -7.94 -10.90 -24.95
C GLN A 257 -9.39 -11.38 -24.76
N ARG A 258 -9.62 -12.41 -23.90
CA ARG A 258 -10.98 -12.86 -23.58
C ARG A 258 -11.72 -11.89 -22.67
N VAL A 259 -11.15 -11.58 -21.52
CA VAL A 259 -11.87 -10.83 -20.47
C VAL A 259 -12.14 -9.38 -20.83
N THR A 260 -11.31 -8.79 -21.72
CA THR A 260 -11.48 -7.39 -22.16
C THR A 260 -12.13 -7.26 -23.54
N LYS A 261 -12.63 -8.36 -24.11
CA LYS A 261 -13.27 -8.34 -25.44
C LYS A 261 -14.43 -7.35 -25.48
N GLY A 262 -14.31 -6.32 -26.35
CA GLY A 262 -15.31 -5.28 -26.52
C GLY A 262 -15.31 -4.18 -25.44
N ALA A 263 -14.46 -4.29 -24.43
CA ALA A 263 -14.32 -3.27 -23.38
C ALA A 263 -13.60 -2.01 -23.89
N LYS A 264 -13.86 -0.89 -23.24
CA LYS A 264 -13.23 0.40 -23.52
C LYS A 264 -11.98 0.58 -22.67
N ARG A 265 -10.84 0.75 -23.32
CA ARG A 265 -9.56 0.99 -22.65
C ARG A 265 -9.32 2.47 -22.37
N SER A 266 -8.87 2.79 -21.16
CA SER A 266 -8.34 4.11 -20.81
C SER A 266 -6.96 4.36 -21.46
N PRO A 267 -6.49 5.62 -21.49
CA PRO A 267 -5.09 5.90 -21.81
C PRO A 267 -4.12 5.13 -20.92
N ILE A 268 -3.00 4.69 -21.50
CA ILE A 268 -1.94 3.99 -20.79
C ILE A 268 -1.20 4.98 -19.88
N GLN A 269 -0.89 4.54 -18.66
CA GLN A 269 -0.13 5.29 -17.68
C GLN A 269 1.17 4.56 -17.36
N VAL A 270 2.20 5.30 -16.97
CA VAL A 270 3.54 4.76 -16.64
C VAL A 270 4.01 5.32 -15.31
N LEU A 271 4.64 4.48 -14.52
CA LEU A 271 5.20 4.81 -13.23
C LEU A 271 6.53 4.09 -13.02
N GLY A 272 7.58 4.82 -12.68
CA GLY A 272 8.90 4.24 -12.38
C GLY A 272 9.45 4.65 -11.02
N ASP A 273 10.58 4.07 -10.67
CA ASP A 273 11.40 4.40 -9.48
C ASP A 273 10.60 4.48 -8.18
N TYR A 274 9.83 3.43 -7.88
CA TYR A 274 8.92 3.42 -6.73
C TYR A 274 9.46 2.75 -5.47
N SER A 275 10.51 1.91 -5.55
CA SER A 275 11.04 1.18 -4.39
C SER A 275 12.05 2.01 -3.60
N PHE A 276 11.71 2.34 -2.36
CA PHE A 276 12.55 3.18 -1.50
C PHE A 276 12.20 3.01 -0.02
N LYS A 277 13.11 3.47 0.84
CA LYS A 277 12.88 3.67 2.28
C LYS A 277 13.33 5.07 2.72
N ASN A 278 12.66 5.58 3.73
CA ASN A 278 13.05 6.76 4.49
C ASN A 278 13.92 6.31 5.68
N THR A 279 15.18 6.72 5.73
CA THR A 279 16.12 6.32 6.80
C THR A 279 15.90 7.09 8.10
N VAL A 280 15.17 8.23 8.06
CA VAL A 280 14.78 9.03 9.23
C VAL A 280 13.25 9.23 9.18
N PRO A 281 12.44 8.22 9.58
CA PRO A 281 10.99 8.26 9.40
C PRO A 281 10.23 8.96 10.55
N ALA A 282 10.92 9.45 11.56
CA ALA A 282 10.32 10.18 12.68
C ALA A 282 11.36 11.08 13.37
N GLY A 283 10.87 12.04 14.16
CA GLY A 283 11.68 12.96 14.96
C GLY A 283 10.82 13.70 15.98
N VAL A 284 11.34 14.82 16.50
CA VAL A 284 10.63 15.64 17.47
C VAL A 284 9.33 16.16 16.85
N ARG A 285 8.18 15.76 17.40
CA ARG A 285 6.82 16.19 16.98
C ARG A 285 6.43 15.86 15.54
N TRP A 286 7.07 14.88 14.90
CA TRP A 286 6.67 14.42 13.57
C TRP A 286 6.99 12.94 13.33
N GLY A 287 6.23 12.35 12.40
CA GLY A 287 6.49 11.00 11.92
C GLY A 287 5.87 10.72 10.56
N CYS A 288 6.40 9.73 9.84
CA CYS A 288 5.94 9.31 8.53
C CYS A 288 5.17 7.98 8.61
N VAL A 289 4.07 7.91 7.87
CA VAL A 289 3.27 6.68 7.69
C VAL A 289 3.05 6.37 6.21
N GLY A 290 2.72 5.11 5.90
CA GLY A 290 2.51 4.66 4.53
C GLY A 290 3.75 4.84 3.65
N ASP A 291 3.52 5.13 2.36
CA ASP A 291 4.62 5.28 1.40
C ASP A 291 5.55 6.47 1.70
N ALA A 292 5.15 7.45 2.53
CA ALA A 292 6.07 8.48 3.00
C ALA A 292 7.22 7.89 3.85
N ARG A 293 7.00 6.71 4.43
CA ARG A 293 7.99 5.94 5.18
C ARG A 293 8.79 5.00 4.30
N ALA A 294 8.14 4.12 3.56
CA ALA A 294 8.78 3.17 2.65
C ALA A 294 7.76 2.57 1.68
N PHE A 295 8.23 2.23 0.49
CA PHE A 295 7.51 1.40 -0.47
C PHE A 295 8.45 0.35 -1.06
N LEU A 296 7.99 -0.91 -1.12
CA LEU A 296 8.76 -2.02 -1.67
C LEU A 296 8.44 -2.24 -3.15
N ASP A 297 7.47 -3.09 -3.44
CA ASP A 297 7.08 -3.50 -4.79
C ASP A 297 5.58 -3.88 -4.79
N PRO A 298 4.83 -3.62 -5.86
CA PRO A 298 3.39 -3.90 -5.88
C PRO A 298 3.02 -5.37 -6.08
N VAL A 299 3.96 -6.30 -6.31
CA VAL A 299 3.68 -7.68 -6.74
C VAL A 299 2.76 -8.47 -5.80
N PHE A 300 2.81 -8.22 -4.50
CA PHE A 300 1.98 -8.89 -3.50
C PHE A 300 0.96 -7.95 -2.83
N SER A 301 0.60 -6.84 -3.47
CA SER A 301 -0.45 -5.92 -3.01
C SER A 301 -0.25 -5.33 -1.61
N SER A 302 0.97 -5.29 -1.06
CA SER A 302 1.25 -4.92 0.33
C SER A 302 1.20 -3.41 0.63
N GLY A 303 1.20 -2.54 -0.39
CA GLY A 303 1.35 -1.09 -0.20
C GLY A 303 0.27 -0.45 0.66
N VAL A 304 -1.02 -0.68 0.32
CA VAL A 304 -2.14 -0.12 1.09
C VAL A 304 -2.25 -0.77 2.47
N ALA A 305 -2.00 -2.10 2.56
CA ALA A 305 -2.01 -2.83 3.82
C ALA A 305 -1.01 -2.22 4.82
N PHE A 306 0.24 -2.03 4.41
CA PHE A 306 1.25 -1.43 5.27
C PHE A 306 0.99 0.05 5.56
N ALA A 307 0.40 0.77 4.61
CA ALA A 307 0.03 2.16 4.81
C ALA A 307 -1.03 2.29 5.93
N MET A 308 -2.07 1.47 5.88
CA MET A 308 -3.16 1.50 6.85
C MET A 308 -2.78 0.88 8.20
N ASP A 309 -2.07 -0.26 8.21
CA ASP A 309 -1.59 -0.88 9.46
C ASP A 309 -0.57 0.01 10.17
N GLY A 310 0.36 0.61 9.43
CA GLY A 310 1.30 1.58 9.98
C GLY A 310 0.61 2.80 10.58
N ALA A 311 -0.42 3.32 9.92
CA ALA A 311 -1.25 4.42 10.41
C ALA A 311 -2.03 4.04 11.68
N PHE A 312 -2.61 2.83 11.70
CA PHE A 312 -3.31 2.29 12.86
C PHE A 312 -2.41 2.18 14.10
N HIS A 313 -1.20 1.63 13.93
CA HIS A 313 -0.26 1.51 15.04
C HIS A 313 0.35 2.85 15.46
N ALA A 314 0.61 3.75 14.50
CA ALA A 314 1.02 5.13 14.80
C ALA A 314 -0.02 5.86 15.66
N SER A 315 -1.30 5.74 15.32
CA SER A 315 -2.39 6.36 16.08
C SER A 315 -2.48 5.82 17.51
N LYS A 316 -2.32 4.49 17.70
CA LYS A 316 -2.30 3.86 19.03
C LYS A 316 -1.12 4.29 19.92
N ILE A 317 -0.02 4.75 19.32
CA ILE A 317 1.12 5.29 20.06
C ILE A 317 0.92 6.78 20.31
N LEU A 318 0.48 7.52 19.29
CA LEU A 318 0.38 8.97 19.32
C LEU A 318 -0.77 9.46 20.20
N GLY A 319 -1.95 8.82 20.18
CA GLY A 319 -3.11 9.25 20.99
C GLY A 319 -2.78 9.33 22.48
N PRO A 320 -2.30 8.25 23.13
CA PRO A 320 -1.86 8.31 24.51
C PRO A 320 -0.72 9.32 24.77
N ALA A 321 0.24 9.43 23.84
CA ALA A 321 1.35 10.37 23.99
C ALA A 321 0.87 11.85 24.00
N LEU A 322 -0.13 12.19 23.16
CA LEU A 322 -0.78 13.50 23.17
C LEU A 322 -1.50 13.76 24.48
N ALA A 323 -2.20 12.78 25.03
CA ALA A 323 -2.90 12.92 26.32
C ALA A 323 -1.93 13.11 27.49
N GLU A 324 -0.74 12.55 27.41
CA GLU A 324 0.30 12.61 28.43
C GLU A 324 1.35 13.72 28.22
N GLY A 325 1.28 14.48 27.10
CA GLY A 325 2.24 15.53 26.78
C GLY A 325 3.64 15.01 26.38
N ARG A 326 3.73 13.80 25.81
CA ARG A 326 4.99 13.13 25.43
C ARG A 326 5.29 13.19 23.92
N GLU A 327 4.53 13.95 23.17
CA GLU A 327 4.64 14.04 21.71
C GLU A 327 5.93 14.69 21.22
N SER A 328 6.72 15.30 22.09
CA SER A 328 8.06 15.84 21.75
C SER A 328 9.18 14.79 21.83
N ASP A 329 8.92 13.59 22.35
CA ASP A 329 9.91 12.52 22.41
C ASP A 329 10.31 12.08 20.99
N PRO A 330 11.58 12.26 20.56
CA PRO A 330 12.03 11.87 19.23
C PRO A 330 12.00 10.36 18.99
N THR A 331 11.91 9.56 20.05
CA THR A 331 11.86 8.10 19.99
C THR A 331 10.44 7.54 20.06
N LEU A 332 9.43 8.41 20.13
CA LEU A 332 8.02 8.04 20.31
C LEU A 332 7.57 6.93 19.36
N LEU A 333 7.94 7.02 18.09
CA LEU A 333 7.57 6.03 17.07
C LEU A 333 8.61 4.89 16.88
N ALA A 334 9.55 4.68 17.81
CA ALA A 334 10.48 3.57 17.73
C ALA A 334 9.79 2.18 17.72
N PRO A 335 8.73 1.92 18.53
CA PRO A 335 8.00 0.66 18.45
C PRO A 335 7.31 0.44 17.09
N LEU A 336 6.79 1.50 16.46
CA LEU A 336 6.27 1.44 15.10
C LEU A 336 7.38 1.09 14.10
N ALA A 337 8.56 1.67 14.28
CA ALA A 337 9.69 1.40 13.41
C ALA A 337 10.09 -0.08 13.44
N GLU A 338 10.18 -0.67 14.61
CA GLU A 338 10.50 -2.10 14.79
C GLU A 338 9.44 -2.98 14.13
N LYS A 339 8.15 -2.73 14.41
CA LYS A 339 7.03 -3.48 13.83
C LYS A 339 7.05 -3.43 12.30
N MET A 340 7.14 -2.23 11.71
CA MET A 340 7.11 -2.06 10.26
C MET A 340 8.36 -2.64 9.59
N ASN A 341 9.54 -2.51 10.19
CA ASN A 341 10.76 -3.09 9.67
C ASN A 341 10.67 -4.63 9.58
N HIS A 342 10.01 -5.29 10.55
CA HIS A 342 9.74 -6.72 10.46
C HIS A 342 8.88 -7.06 9.24
N ALA A 343 7.77 -6.36 9.02
CA ALA A 343 6.90 -6.57 7.87
C ALA A 343 7.63 -6.32 6.53
N TYR A 344 8.39 -5.24 6.45
CA TYR A 344 9.20 -4.93 5.26
C TYR A 344 10.25 -6.01 4.98
N ARG A 345 10.87 -6.61 6.00
CA ARG A 345 11.81 -7.72 5.82
C ARG A 345 11.12 -8.97 5.29
N VAL A 346 9.97 -9.36 5.84
CA VAL A 346 9.22 -10.54 5.37
C VAL A 346 8.82 -10.38 3.91
N PHE A 347 8.17 -9.26 3.57
CA PHE A 347 7.77 -9.01 2.18
C PHE A 347 8.97 -8.76 1.26
N GLY A 348 10.00 -8.07 1.73
CA GLY A 348 11.24 -7.87 0.96
C GLY A 348 11.90 -9.19 0.59
N ALA A 349 11.99 -10.14 1.52
CA ALA A 349 12.52 -11.48 1.27
C ALA A 349 11.64 -12.27 0.26
N LEU A 350 10.31 -12.15 0.35
CA LEU A 350 9.39 -12.79 -0.60
C LEU A 350 9.51 -12.17 -2.00
N ILE A 351 9.52 -10.83 -2.10
CA ILE A 351 9.69 -10.10 -3.35
C ILE A 351 11.04 -10.42 -4.00
N HIS A 352 12.13 -10.39 -3.20
CA HIS A 352 13.45 -10.77 -3.68
C HIS A 352 13.44 -12.21 -4.24
N SER A 353 12.81 -13.14 -3.50
CA SER A 353 12.71 -14.52 -3.95
C SER A 353 11.90 -14.66 -5.24
N PHE A 354 10.85 -13.85 -5.41
CA PHE A 354 10.03 -13.80 -6.63
C PHE A 354 10.86 -13.41 -7.87
N TYR A 355 11.69 -12.37 -7.75
CA TYR A 355 12.48 -11.88 -8.89
C TYR A 355 13.78 -12.65 -9.15
N HIS A 356 14.41 -13.23 -8.11
CA HIS A 356 15.81 -13.68 -8.20
C HIS A 356 16.01 -15.17 -7.90
N THR A 357 14.93 -15.90 -7.56
CA THR A 357 15.04 -17.34 -7.26
C THR A 357 14.01 -18.15 -8.06
N LYS A 358 14.02 -19.46 -7.87
CA LYS A 358 13.02 -20.35 -8.47
C LYS A 358 11.79 -20.56 -7.58
N ILE A 359 11.46 -19.61 -6.73
CA ILE A 359 10.32 -19.74 -5.79
C ILE A 359 9.00 -19.96 -6.55
N ILE A 360 8.85 -19.38 -7.72
CA ILE A 360 7.66 -19.55 -8.57
C ILE A 360 7.47 -21.01 -8.93
N ASP A 361 8.51 -21.71 -9.37
CA ASP A 361 8.42 -23.11 -9.74
C ASP A 361 8.36 -24.05 -8.53
N HIS A 362 9.17 -23.79 -7.50
CA HIS A 362 9.35 -24.70 -6.39
C HIS A 362 8.32 -24.54 -5.28
N ILE A 363 7.61 -23.41 -5.23
CA ILE A 363 6.61 -23.12 -4.20
C ILE A 363 5.25 -22.81 -4.84
N PHE A 364 5.18 -21.80 -5.74
CA PHE A 364 3.91 -21.33 -6.26
C PHE A 364 3.25 -22.35 -7.23
N PHE A 365 4.01 -23.00 -8.08
CA PHE A 365 3.51 -24.00 -9.03
C PHE A 365 3.85 -25.46 -8.64
N TYR A 366 4.25 -25.68 -7.38
CA TYR A 366 4.52 -27.03 -6.90
C TYR A 366 3.21 -27.80 -6.70
N GLU A 367 3.10 -29.00 -7.28
CA GLU A 367 1.84 -29.76 -7.37
C GLU A 367 1.44 -30.45 -6.05
N ASP A 368 2.43 -30.80 -5.20
CA ASP A 368 2.19 -31.51 -3.92
C ASP A 368 2.84 -30.74 -2.75
N PRO A 369 2.38 -29.50 -2.43
CA PRO A 369 2.98 -28.69 -1.39
C PRO A 369 2.64 -29.23 0.00
N ASP A 370 3.62 -29.12 0.92
CA ASP A 370 3.35 -29.32 2.35
C ASP A 370 2.19 -28.38 2.77
N PRO A 371 1.10 -28.93 3.37
CA PRO A 371 -0.09 -28.14 3.69
C PRO A 371 0.19 -26.98 4.67
N GLU A 372 1.09 -27.16 5.63
CA GLU A 372 1.41 -26.15 6.63
C GLU A 372 2.24 -25.01 5.99
N LEU A 373 3.21 -25.35 5.14
CA LEU A 373 3.97 -24.34 4.40
C LEU A 373 3.08 -23.58 3.42
N ARG A 374 2.14 -24.26 2.77
CA ARG A 374 1.16 -23.60 1.88
C ARG A 374 0.27 -22.63 2.64
N SER A 375 -0.32 -23.04 3.76
CA SER A 375 -1.14 -22.17 4.60
C SER A 375 -0.32 -21.00 5.17
N GLY A 376 0.95 -21.24 5.50
CA GLY A 376 1.90 -20.20 5.93
C GLY A 376 2.18 -19.17 4.82
N LEU A 377 2.40 -19.61 3.58
CA LEU A 377 2.52 -18.71 2.42
C LEU A 377 1.24 -17.89 2.23
N ILE A 378 0.06 -18.51 2.31
CA ILE A 378 -1.22 -17.81 2.15
C ILE A 378 -1.38 -16.73 3.24
N SER A 379 -0.97 -17.02 4.48
CA SER A 379 -0.98 -16.03 5.56
C SER A 379 -0.08 -14.83 5.24
N VAL A 380 1.13 -15.05 4.69
CA VAL A 380 2.01 -13.95 4.25
C VAL A 380 1.35 -13.17 3.11
N LEU A 381 0.78 -13.86 2.11
CA LEU A 381 0.05 -13.22 1.00
C LEU A 381 -1.19 -12.44 1.47
N ALA A 382 -1.77 -12.82 2.60
CA ALA A 382 -2.87 -12.11 3.27
C ALA A 382 -2.41 -10.88 4.08
N GLY A 383 -1.10 -10.64 4.19
CA GLY A 383 -0.52 -9.57 5.00
C GLY A 383 -0.35 -9.90 6.49
N ASP A 384 -0.66 -11.13 6.92
CA ASP A 384 -0.52 -11.59 8.30
C ASP A 384 0.93 -12.01 8.60
N VAL A 385 1.80 -11.02 8.79
CA VAL A 385 3.25 -11.20 8.91
C VAL A 385 3.80 -11.02 10.33
N TRP A 386 2.97 -10.63 11.30
CA TRP A 386 3.43 -10.41 12.69
C TRP A 386 3.26 -11.62 13.60
N ARG A 387 2.71 -12.71 13.09
CA ARG A 387 2.55 -13.96 13.83
C ARG A 387 3.88 -14.70 14.00
N GLN A 388 4.01 -15.46 15.11
CA GLN A 388 5.24 -16.17 15.45
C GLN A 388 5.23 -17.66 15.04
N ASP A 389 4.08 -18.20 14.65
CA ASP A 389 3.83 -19.62 14.36
C ASP A 389 3.78 -19.95 12.87
N ASN A 390 4.40 -19.11 12.00
CA ASN A 390 4.42 -19.30 10.56
C ASN A 390 5.76 -19.88 10.10
N LYS A 391 5.81 -21.20 9.86
CA LYS A 391 7.00 -21.91 9.38
C LYS A 391 7.49 -21.42 8.02
N PHE A 392 6.59 -21.04 7.11
CA PHE A 392 6.98 -20.48 5.82
C PHE A 392 7.72 -19.14 5.99
N GLN A 393 7.20 -18.27 6.86
CA GLN A 393 7.85 -16.99 7.16
C GLN A 393 9.23 -17.19 7.79
N GLU A 394 9.37 -18.14 8.71
CA GLU A 394 10.68 -18.48 9.28
C GLU A 394 11.67 -18.98 8.22
N MET A 395 11.23 -19.87 7.34
CA MET A 395 12.03 -20.38 6.23
C MET A 395 12.50 -19.24 5.32
N LEU A 396 11.61 -18.32 4.98
CA LEU A 396 11.90 -17.15 4.15
C LEU A 396 12.96 -16.25 4.77
N LEU A 397 12.80 -15.87 6.04
CA LEU A 397 13.76 -15.04 6.78
C LEU A 397 15.12 -15.74 7.05
N ARG A 398 15.14 -17.06 7.16
CA ARG A 398 16.40 -17.83 7.23
C ARG A 398 17.16 -17.80 5.89
N SER A 399 16.42 -17.86 4.77
CA SER A 399 17.00 -17.76 3.43
C SER A 399 17.62 -16.38 3.19
N GLU A 400 16.92 -15.31 3.56
CA GLU A 400 17.41 -13.93 3.49
C GLU A 400 18.77 -13.78 4.22
N ARG A 401 18.84 -14.18 5.50
CA ARG A 401 20.07 -14.11 6.31
C ARG A 401 21.23 -14.90 5.72
N ARG A 402 20.98 -16.01 5.03
CA ARG A 402 22.03 -16.78 4.34
C ARG A 402 22.56 -16.04 3.13
N MET A 403 21.71 -15.35 2.38
CA MET A 403 22.12 -14.54 1.23
C MET A 403 22.96 -13.33 1.66
N GLU A 404 22.52 -12.58 2.69
CA GLU A 404 23.26 -11.45 3.25
C GLU A 404 24.68 -11.86 3.70
N ARG A 405 24.80 -13.00 4.40
CA ARG A 405 26.10 -13.53 4.82
C ARG A 405 27.02 -13.91 3.65
N ARG A 406 26.45 -14.41 2.55
CA ARG A 406 27.23 -14.75 1.35
C ARG A 406 27.73 -13.52 0.61
N MET A 407 26.92 -12.45 0.59
CA MET A 407 27.28 -11.18 -0.04
C MET A 407 28.30 -10.37 0.79
N SER A 408 28.32 -10.54 2.11
CA SER A 408 29.24 -9.86 3.03
C SER A 408 30.51 -10.66 3.34
N ALA A 409 30.65 -11.90 2.86
CA ALA A 409 31.88 -12.68 3.00
C ALA A 409 32.96 -12.11 2.06
N PRO A 410 34.18 -11.81 2.56
CA PRO A 410 35.26 -11.39 1.69
C PRO A 410 35.60 -12.51 0.70
N ALA A 411 35.85 -12.11 -0.57
CA ALA A 411 36.23 -13.01 -1.67
C ALA A 411 37.58 -13.70 -1.40
#